data_ee560c8b6081461f16e1e7e34fe3f71c
#
_entry.id   ee560c8b6081461f16e1e7e34fe3f71c
#
_cell.length_a   1.000
_cell.length_b   1.000
_cell.length_c   1.000
_cell.angle_alpha   90.00
_cell.angle_beta   90.00
_cell.angle_gamma   90.00
#
_symmetry.space_group_name_H-M   'P 1'
#
loop_
_entity.id
_entity.type
_entity.pdbx_description
1 polymer ?
#
loop_
_entity_poly.entity_id
_entity_poly.type
_entity_poly.pdbx_seq_one_letter_code
_entity_poly.pdbx_strand_id
1 'polypeptide(L)'
;MKKTFKRSIWQVALASAFITCAATSLAQVKVGVIQGLSGPPAVVDFGESYIQGIKLALKDYQAAGGKTKIELVIYDDEANPQRAVSLAQRLIQNDKASVVIGTVSSGNVLAMAPILQKAGIPLMGGPGIATNITTQFINEKPSYIFRCSMVEKFQIDQMLDWGAKTFKRIGLVHSTTGYGNFAAKEIQEGLKKRGVELVAIEAAAPGVNDLTPQMVKLRDAKAELVLNFHESFELPFRPMPRINYKPVVAGNWGLSSQKVLEIVGKDAIEGTVMGQALDVNTPRAKEFDQRMQKEYGKEYRWPVVTSLGYDAAQIVFKAVNQVGKADPVAIRDAIENISGIEAVSATPAKPFSTTDHECLDYENVFLGVWTNGVVTRLKF
;
A
#
# COMPACT_ATOMS: atom_id res chain seq x y z
N MET A 1 -100.00 2.91 24.48
CA MET A 1 -99.17 4.09 24.55
C MET A 1 -97.74 3.61 24.73
N LYS A 2 -96.94 3.51 23.65
CA LYS A 2 -95.53 3.04 23.67
C LYS A 2 -94.62 4.19 23.22
N LYS A 3 -93.75 4.67 24.13
CA LYS A 3 -92.74 5.66 23.84
C LYS A 3 -91.50 4.93 23.33
N THR A 4 -91.15 5.25 22.11
CA THR A 4 -89.91 4.76 21.43
C THR A 4 -88.77 5.70 21.81
N PHE A 5 -87.70 5.12 22.35
CA PHE A 5 -86.47 5.78 22.72
C PHE A 5 -85.51 5.69 21.50
N LYS A 6 -85.15 6.84 20.90
CA LYS A 6 -84.11 6.90 19.86
C LYS A 6 -82.71 6.99 20.51
N ARG A 7 -81.87 6.00 20.32
CA ARG A 7 -80.49 6.05 20.67
C ARG A 7 -79.67 6.58 19.46
N SER A 8 -79.04 7.72 19.60
CA SER A 8 -78.05 8.24 18.67
C SER A 8 -76.72 7.58 18.96
N ILE A 9 -76.18 6.87 17.98
CA ILE A 9 -74.81 6.30 18.01
C ILE A 9 -73.83 7.32 17.37
N TRP A 10 -73.03 7.93 18.19
CA TRP A 10 -71.91 8.72 17.73
C TRP A 10 -70.76 7.72 17.38
N GLN A 11 -70.46 7.59 16.12
CA GLN A 11 -69.26 6.88 15.66
C GLN A 11 -68.09 7.86 15.68
N VAL A 12 -67.20 7.74 16.66
CA VAL A 12 -65.92 8.41 16.68
C VAL A 12 -64.97 7.58 15.79
N ALA A 13 -64.69 8.06 14.59
CA ALA A 13 -63.65 7.51 13.73
C ALA A 13 -62.27 7.96 14.23
N LEU A 14 -61.56 7.11 14.96
CA LEU A 14 -60.12 7.27 15.22
C LEU A 14 -59.33 6.98 13.92
N ALA A 15 -58.95 8.03 13.23
CA ALA A 15 -57.95 7.93 12.17
C ALA A 15 -56.56 7.74 12.81
N SER A 16 -56.12 6.49 12.95
CA SER A 16 -54.77 6.17 13.34
C SER A 16 -53.81 6.49 12.17
N ALA A 17 -53.20 7.66 12.20
CA ALA A 17 -52.09 8.00 11.28
C ALA A 17 -50.88 7.13 11.65
N PHE A 18 -50.68 6.03 10.95
CA PHE A 18 -49.43 5.30 10.94
C PHE A 18 -48.40 6.19 10.24
N ILE A 19 -47.64 6.96 11.02
CA ILE A 19 -46.39 7.55 10.56
C ILE A 19 -45.40 6.38 10.39
N THR A 20 -45.35 5.80 9.22
CA THR A 20 -44.27 4.93 8.82
C THR A 20 -43.01 5.78 8.74
N CYS A 21 -42.28 5.83 9.85
CA CYS A 21 -40.88 6.26 9.84
C CYS A 21 -40.13 5.28 8.94
N ALA A 22 -40.04 5.59 7.65
CA ALA A 22 -39.12 4.89 6.75
C ALA A 22 -37.73 5.18 7.31
N ALA A 23 -37.23 4.30 8.17
CA ALA A 23 -35.84 4.26 8.50
C ALA A 23 -35.09 4.12 7.15
N THR A 24 -34.54 5.21 6.65
CA THR A 24 -33.64 5.17 5.52
C THR A 24 -32.49 4.27 5.97
N SER A 25 -32.57 2.98 5.62
CA SER A 25 -31.45 2.07 5.77
C SER A 25 -30.30 2.70 5.00
N LEU A 26 -29.34 3.25 5.71
CA LEU A 26 -28.12 3.74 5.10
C LEU A 26 -27.55 2.58 4.27
N ALA A 27 -27.41 2.79 2.99
CA ALA A 27 -26.88 1.78 2.10
C ALA A 27 -25.51 1.34 2.65
N GLN A 28 -25.42 0.05 2.97
CA GLN A 28 -24.16 -0.53 3.46
C GLN A 28 -23.31 -0.95 2.28
N VAL A 29 -22.09 -0.43 2.19
CA VAL A 29 -21.11 -0.81 1.17
C VAL A 29 -20.01 -1.62 1.83
N LYS A 30 -19.77 -2.82 1.31
CA LYS A 30 -18.67 -3.67 1.76
C LYS A 30 -17.42 -3.36 0.95
N VAL A 31 -16.36 -3.04 1.69
CA VAL A 31 -15.01 -2.85 1.17
C VAL A 31 -14.19 -4.08 1.57
N GLY A 32 -13.81 -4.89 0.58
CA GLY A 32 -12.91 -6.01 0.81
C GLY A 32 -11.50 -5.52 1.06
N VAL A 33 -10.81 -6.14 2.01
CA VAL A 33 -9.39 -5.87 2.28
C VAL A 33 -8.67 -7.21 2.29
N ILE A 34 -7.71 -7.39 1.39
CA ILE A 34 -6.84 -8.57 1.37
C ILE A 34 -5.43 -8.11 1.68
N GLN A 35 -4.79 -8.68 2.71
CA GLN A 35 -3.41 -8.36 3.08
C GLN A 35 -2.69 -9.61 3.57
N GLY A 36 -1.36 -9.61 3.49
CA GLY A 36 -0.53 -10.65 4.12
C GLY A 36 -0.42 -10.38 5.62
N LEU A 37 -1.21 -11.10 6.42
CA LEU A 37 -1.26 -10.95 7.89
C LEU A 37 -0.61 -12.13 8.60
N SER A 38 -0.18 -13.15 7.84
CA SER A 38 0.62 -14.26 8.30
C SER A 38 1.68 -14.61 7.24
N GLY A 39 2.65 -15.46 7.59
CA GLY A 39 3.74 -15.83 6.71
C GLY A 39 5.06 -15.12 7.03
N PRO A 40 5.85 -14.69 6.04
CA PRO A 40 7.13 -14.03 6.28
C PRO A 40 6.98 -12.75 7.10
N PRO A 41 7.82 -12.52 8.14
CA PRO A 41 7.65 -11.39 9.07
C PRO A 41 7.56 -10.02 8.39
N ALA A 42 8.35 -9.77 7.34
CA ALA A 42 8.30 -8.52 6.60
C ALA A 42 6.95 -8.31 5.90
N VAL A 43 6.33 -9.37 5.37
CA VAL A 43 5.01 -9.30 4.74
C VAL A 43 3.94 -8.95 5.78
N VAL A 44 4.00 -9.59 6.96
CA VAL A 44 3.08 -9.31 8.07
C VAL A 44 3.19 -7.85 8.52
N ASP A 45 4.41 -7.35 8.73
CA ASP A 45 4.63 -5.97 9.15
C ASP A 45 4.10 -4.96 8.11
N PHE A 46 4.24 -5.25 6.81
CA PHE A 46 3.64 -4.44 5.73
C PHE A 46 2.10 -4.47 5.78
N GLY A 47 1.52 -5.66 5.83
CA GLY A 47 0.08 -5.84 5.81
C GLY A 47 -0.60 -5.20 7.01
N GLU A 48 -0.07 -5.42 8.21
CA GLU A 48 -0.57 -4.82 9.45
C GLU A 48 -0.47 -3.29 9.41
N SER A 49 0.69 -2.74 8.99
CA SER A 49 0.87 -1.29 8.89
C SER A 49 -0.11 -0.65 7.90
N TYR A 50 -0.33 -1.28 6.75
CA TYR A 50 -1.28 -0.77 5.76
C TYR A 50 -2.72 -0.79 6.29
N ILE A 51 -3.12 -1.87 6.99
CA ILE A 51 -4.44 -1.98 7.63
C ILE A 51 -4.61 -0.96 8.76
N GLN A 52 -3.58 -0.64 9.54
CA GLN A 52 -3.65 0.42 10.55
C GLN A 52 -4.07 1.74 9.92
N GLY A 53 -3.48 2.10 8.77
CA GLY A 53 -3.88 3.28 8.00
C GLY A 53 -5.33 3.23 7.54
N ILE A 54 -5.77 2.10 6.97
CA ILE A 54 -7.17 1.90 6.53
C ILE A 54 -8.15 2.08 7.69
N LYS A 55 -7.85 1.49 8.85
CA LYS A 55 -8.70 1.59 10.05
C LYS A 55 -8.79 3.02 10.58
N LEU A 56 -7.67 3.77 10.59
CA LEU A 56 -7.70 5.17 10.99
C LEU A 56 -8.52 6.02 10.02
N ALA A 57 -8.38 5.80 8.71
CA ALA A 57 -9.19 6.50 7.70
C ALA A 57 -10.69 6.20 7.86
N LEU A 58 -11.07 4.98 8.25
CA LEU A 58 -12.47 4.65 8.53
C LEU A 58 -13.01 5.41 9.76
N LYS A 59 -12.20 5.51 10.83
CA LYS A 59 -12.55 6.32 12.00
C LYS A 59 -12.79 7.79 11.64
N ASP A 60 -11.90 8.34 10.80
CA ASP A 60 -12.01 9.74 10.36
C ASP A 60 -13.23 9.95 9.47
N TYR A 61 -13.47 9.03 8.53
CA TYR A 61 -14.66 9.04 7.71
C TYR A 61 -15.95 9.04 8.53
N GLN A 62 -16.02 8.20 9.56
CA GLN A 62 -17.16 8.11 10.47
C GLN A 62 -17.30 9.39 11.32
N ALA A 63 -16.21 9.89 11.87
CA ALA A 63 -16.17 11.11 12.67
C ALA A 63 -16.58 12.36 11.87
N ALA A 64 -16.25 12.39 10.57
CA ALA A 64 -16.68 13.44 9.64
C ALA A 64 -18.14 13.33 9.18
N GLY A 65 -18.91 12.37 9.72
CA GLY A 65 -20.31 12.16 9.36
C GLY A 65 -20.53 11.55 7.98
N GLY A 66 -19.69 10.60 7.59
CA GLY A 66 -19.85 9.85 6.34
C GLY A 66 -21.26 9.29 6.18
N LYS A 67 -21.88 9.58 5.04
CA LYS A 67 -23.31 9.29 4.79
C LYS A 67 -23.57 7.83 4.42
N THR A 68 -22.57 7.13 3.91
CA THR A 68 -22.67 5.73 3.51
C THR A 68 -22.03 4.85 4.57
N LYS A 69 -22.75 3.84 5.06
CA LYS A 69 -22.19 2.89 6.01
C LYS A 69 -21.16 2.01 5.31
N ILE A 70 -19.89 2.05 5.72
CA ILE A 70 -18.82 1.22 5.22
C ILE A 70 -18.55 0.07 6.18
N GLU A 71 -18.48 -1.15 5.64
CA GLU A 71 -18.08 -2.36 6.33
C GLU A 71 -16.78 -2.88 5.71
N LEU A 72 -15.73 -3.05 6.51
CA LEU A 72 -14.49 -3.69 6.07
C LEU A 72 -14.60 -5.21 6.23
N VAL A 73 -14.36 -5.95 5.15
CA VAL A 73 -14.24 -7.41 5.14
C VAL A 73 -12.78 -7.75 4.93
N ILE A 74 -12.07 -8.11 6.01
CA ILE A 74 -10.60 -8.27 6.01
C ILE A 74 -10.24 -9.73 5.93
N TYR A 75 -9.34 -10.09 5.01
CA TYR A 75 -8.82 -11.42 4.80
C TYR A 75 -7.28 -11.44 4.74
N ASP A 76 -6.72 -12.56 5.21
CA ASP A 76 -5.31 -12.88 5.14
C ASP A 76 -5.01 -13.76 3.93
N ASP A 77 -4.16 -13.31 3.02
CA ASP A 77 -3.73 -14.09 1.85
C ASP A 77 -2.48 -14.95 2.11
N GLU A 78 -1.91 -14.89 3.32
CA GLU A 78 -0.75 -15.69 3.73
C GLU A 78 0.45 -15.55 2.77
N ALA A 79 0.58 -14.41 2.08
CA ALA A 79 1.54 -14.19 1.00
C ALA A 79 1.45 -15.25 -0.15
N ASN A 80 0.29 -15.87 -0.33
CA ASN A 80 0.05 -16.94 -1.28
C ASN A 80 -0.85 -16.49 -2.43
N PRO A 81 -0.39 -16.55 -3.71
CA PRO A 81 -1.16 -16.07 -4.85
C PRO A 81 -2.47 -16.84 -5.09
N GLN A 82 -2.49 -18.15 -4.88
CA GLN A 82 -3.69 -18.98 -5.06
C GLN A 82 -4.74 -18.62 -4.02
N ARG A 83 -4.29 -18.32 -2.78
CA ARG A 83 -5.17 -17.87 -1.71
C ARG A 83 -5.74 -16.48 -2.02
N ALA A 84 -4.91 -15.54 -2.48
CA ALA A 84 -5.38 -14.23 -2.91
C ALA A 84 -6.47 -14.31 -3.98
N VAL A 85 -6.30 -15.18 -4.98
CA VAL A 85 -7.31 -15.49 -6.00
C VAL A 85 -8.60 -16.02 -5.39
N SER A 86 -8.51 -17.00 -4.49
CA SER A 86 -9.69 -17.59 -3.83
C SER A 86 -10.44 -16.56 -2.98
N LEU A 87 -9.70 -15.69 -2.28
CA LEU A 87 -10.29 -14.61 -1.46
C LEU A 87 -10.94 -13.53 -2.33
N ALA A 88 -10.34 -13.15 -3.46
CA ALA A 88 -10.97 -12.24 -4.41
C ALA A 88 -12.31 -12.81 -4.94
N GLN A 89 -12.34 -14.08 -5.31
CA GLN A 89 -13.57 -14.77 -5.72
C GLN A 89 -14.62 -14.78 -4.59
N ARG A 90 -14.21 -15.04 -3.35
CA ARG A 90 -15.09 -15.00 -2.19
C ARG A 90 -15.68 -13.61 -1.96
N LEU A 91 -14.85 -12.56 -2.01
CA LEU A 91 -15.31 -11.17 -1.90
C LEU A 91 -16.36 -10.82 -2.95
N ILE A 92 -16.18 -11.30 -4.20
CA ILE A 92 -17.12 -11.08 -5.31
C ILE A 92 -18.41 -11.87 -5.08
N GLN A 93 -18.31 -13.19 -4.87
CA GLN A 93 -19.43 -14.11 -4.95
C GLN A 93 -20.24 -14.17 -3.66
N ASN A 94 -19.56 -14.20 -2.51
CA ASN A 94 -20.20 -14.44 -1.21
C ASN A 94 -20.44 -13.13 -0.44
N ASP A 95 -19.37 -12.31 -0.30
CA ASP A 95 -19.44 -11.12 0.52
C ASP A 95 -20.08 -9.94 -0.21
N LYS A 96 -20.09 -9.97 -1.56
CA LYS A 96 -20.63 -8.89 -2.42
C LYS A 96 -19.90 -7.55 -2.15
N ALA A 97 -18.58 -7.61 -2.04
CA ALA A 97 -17.76 -6.42 -1.93
C ALA A 97 -17.89 -5.54 -3.18
N SER A 98 -17.99 -4.24 -3.00
CA SER A 98 -18.14 -3.28 -4.11
C SER A 98 -16.81 -2.68 -4.56
N VAL A 99 -15.75 -2.84 -3.77
CA VAL A 99 -14.37 -2.44 -4.03
C VAL A 99 -13.44 -3.29 -3.17
N VAL A 100 -12.23 -3.53 -3.65
CA VAL A 100 -11.20 -4.28 -2.93
C VAL A 100 -9.95 -3.42 -2.75
N ILE A 101 -9.33 -3.45 -1.57
CA ILE A 101 -8.03 -2.85 -1.26
C ILE A 101 -7.05 -3.98 -0.94
N GLY A 102 -5.86 -3.95 -1.54
CA GLY A 102 -4.82 -4.94 -1.24
C GLY A 102 -3.91 -5.24 -2.43
N THR A 103 -2.86 -5.96 -2.27
CA THR A 103 -2.26 -6.63 -1.11
C THR A 103 -0.75 -6.35 -1.07
N VAL A 104 -0.02 -6.88 -0.07
CA VAL A 104 1.44 -6.68 0.10
C VAL A 104 2.22 -7.25 -1.09
N SER A 105 1.99 -8.52 -1.39
CA SER A 105 2.76 -9.23 -2.42
C SER A 105 2.33 -8.84 -3.81
N SER A 106 3.24 -8.27 -4.60
CA SER A 106 2.98 -7.92 -6.00
C SER A 106 2.46 -9.11 -6.82
N GLY A 107 2.98 -10.31 -6.58
CA GLY A 107 2.50 -11.53 -7.21
C GLY A 107 1.03 -11.84 -6.91
N ASN A 108 0.60 -11.57 -5.67
CA ASN A 108 -0.81 -11.75 -5.26
C ASN A 108 -1.71 -10.71 -5.93
N VAL A 109 -1.27 -9.44 -6.00
CA VAL A 109 -2.01 -8.39 -6.73
C VAL A 109 -2.18 -8.78 -8.19
N LEU A 110 -1.09 -9.19 -8.86
CA LEU A 110 -1.10 -9.60 -10.27
C LEU A 110 -1.98 -10.83 -10.52
N ALA A 111 -2.06 -11.76 -9.56
CA ALA A 111 -2.89 -12.96 -9.67
C ALA A 111 -4.40 -12.65 -9.51
N MET A 112 -4.78 -11.74 -8.61
CA MET A 112 -6.20 -11.41 -8.38
C MET A 112 -6.75 -10.31 -9.29
N ALA A 113 -5.90 -9.42 -9.82
CA ALA A 113 -6.31 -8.30 -10.64
C ALA A 113 -7.15 -8.71 -11.89
N PRO A 114 -6.79 -9.74 -12.67
CA PRO A 114 -7.62 -10.17 -13.81
C PRO A 114 -9.02 -10.63 -13.42
N ILE A 115 -9.17 -11.19 -12.21
CA ILE A 115 -10.47 -11.68 -11.71
C ILE A 115 -11.37 -10.51 -11.35
N LEU A 116 -10.80 -9.51 -10.64
CA LEU A 116 -11.51 -8.29 -10.26
C LEU A 116 -11.85 -7.43 -11.49
N GLN A 117 -10.92 -7.29 -12.44
CA GLN A 117 -11.14 -6.63 -13.73
C GLN A 117 -12.32 -7.25 -14.47
N LYS A 118 -12.32 -8.57 -14.64
CA LYS A 118 -13.41 -9.31 -15.32
C LYS A 118 -14.76 -9.19 -14.60
N ALA A 119 -14.72 -9.12 -13.27
CA ALA A 119 -15.94 -8.99 -12.45
C ALA A 119 -16.47 -7.53 -12.39
N GLY A 120 -15.73 -6.56 -12.90
CA GLY A 120 -16.08 -5.15 -12.80
C GLY A 120 -16.03 -4.62 -11.37
N ILE A 121 -15.15 -5.17 -10.53
CA ILE A 121 -14.94 -4.74 -9.15
C ILE A 121 -13.62 -3.94 -9.07
N PRO A 122 -13.64 -2.66 -8.68
CA PRO A 122 -12.42 -1.88 -8.57
C PRO A 122 -11.47 -2.44 -7.51
N LEU A 123 -10.19 -2.55 -7.89
CA LEU A 123 -9.07 -2.86 -7.01
C LEU A 123 -8.25 -1.61 -6.76
N MET A 124 -8.08 -1.23 -5.50
CA MET A 124 -7.05 -0.32 -5.04
C MET A 124 -5.84 -1.12 -4.59
N GLY A 125 -4.92 -1.42 -5.51
CA GLY A 125 -3.71 -2.18 -5.24
C GLY A 125 -2.80 -1.47 -4.23
N GLY A 126 -2.21 -2.21 -3.32
CA GLY A 126 -1.25 -1.71 -2.33
C GLY A 126 -1.20 -2.55 -1.06
N PRO A 127 -0.01 -2.60 -0.47
CA PRO A 127 1.26 -1.92 -0.79
C PRO A 127 2.13 -2.56 -1.90
N GLY A 128 1.63 -3.51 -2.69
CA GLY A 128 2.38 -4.12 -3.80
C GLY A 128 2.95 -3.10 -4.79
N ILE A 129 4.21 -3.26 -5.21
CA ILE A 129 4.97 -2.25 -5.95
C ILE A 129 5.32 -2.62 -7.40
N ALA A 130 5.04 -3.83 -7.88
CA ALA A 130 5.43 -4.25 -9.24
C ALA A 130 4.92 -3.27 -10.31
N THR A 131 5.81 -2.87 -11.22
CA THR A 131 5.55 -1.83 -12.22
C THR A 131 4.32 -2.10 -13.08
N ASN A 132 4.02 -3.35 -13.37
CA ASN A 132 2.94 -3.73 -14.29
C ASN A 132 1.55 -3.94 -13.64
N ILE A 133 1.35 -3.59 -12.36
CA ILE A 133 0.06 -3.81 -11.68
C ILE A 133 -1.09 -3.09 -12.41
N THR A 134 -0.93 -1.82 -12.72
CA THR A 134 -1.97 -1.01 -13.38
C THR A 134 -1.81 -1.00 -14.90
N THR A 135 -0.57 -0.96 -15.41
CA THR A 135 -0.26 -0.76 -16.81
C THR A 135 -0.79 -1.90 -17.71
N GLN A 136 -0.91 -3.13 -17.18
CA GLN A 136 -1.46 -4.25 -17.96
C GLN A 136 -2.95 -4.09 -18.32
N PHE A 137 -3.68 -3.24 -17.58
CA PHE A 137 -5.13 -3.04 -17.80
C PHE A 137 -5.50 -1.64 -18.23
N ILE A 138 -4.55 -0.69 -18.26
CA ILE A 138 -4.87 0.73 -18.51
C ILE A 138 -5.47 0.98 -19.90
N ASN A 139 -5.20 0.09 -20.86
CA ASN A 139 -5.78 0.15 -22.20
C ASN A 139 -7.15 -0.54 -22.30
N GLU A 140 -7.57 -1.31 -21.29
CA GLU A 140 -8.92 -1.83 -21.19
C GLU A 140 -9.88 -0.69 -20.81
N LYS A 141 -11.05 -0.63 -21.44
CA LYS A 141 -12.02 0.46 -21.22
C LYS A 141 -13.36 -0.13 -20.77
N PRO A 142 -13.71 -0.01 -19.47
CA PRO A 142 -12.97 0.64 -18.39
C PRO A 142 -11.92 -0.28 -17.74
N SER A 143 -10.81 0.29 -17.27
CA SER A 143 -9.92 -0.38 -16.34
C SER A 143 -10.43 -0.24 -14.91
N TYR A 144 -10.43 -1.34 -14.16
CA TYR A 144 -10.85 -1.39 -12.76
C TYR A 144 -9.67 -1.47 -11.80
N ILE A 145 -8.43 -1.43 -12.29
CA ILE A 145 -7.23 -1.62 -11.48
C ILE A 145 -6.54 -0.29 -11.23
N PHE A 146 -6.52 0.12 -9.97
CA PHE A 146 -5.85 1.30 -9.43
C PHE A 146 -4.78 0.87 -8.44
N ARG A 147 -3.84 1.75 -8.11
CA ARG A 147 -2.85 1.51 -7.07
C ARG A 147 -2.62 2.76 -6.23
N CYS A 148 -2.58 2.59 -4.90
CA CYS A 148 -2.04 3.58 -3.97
C CYS A 148 -0.85 2.99 -3.22
N SER A 149 0.29 3.04 -3.88
CA SER A 149 1.60 2.58 -3.42
C SER A 149 2.69 3.15 -4.32
N MET A 150 3.94 3.02 -3.91
CA MET A 150 5.06 3.39 -4.77
C MET A 150 5.25 2.39 -5.90
N VAL A 151 5.58 2.88 -7.09
CA VAL A 151 5.95 2.04 -8.23
C VAL A 151 7.42 1.60 -8.09
N GLU A 152 7.70 0.31 -8.26
CA GLU A 152 9.07 -0.23 -8.13
C GLU A 152 10.05 0.46 -9.08
N LYS A 153 9.67 0.62 -10.34
CA LYS A 153 10.49 1.29 -11.34
C LYS A 153 10.88 2.72 -10.94
N PHE A 154 9.97 3.48 -10.34
CA PHE A 154 10.27 4.86 -9.94
C PHE A 154 11.30 4.90 -8.81
N GLN A 155 11.19 3.98 -7.83
CA GLN A 155 12.19 3.85 -6.77
C GLN A 155 13.55 3.47 -7.34
N ILE A 156 13.61 2.50 -8.26
CA ILE A 156 14.83 2.07 -8.92
C ILE A 156 15.44 3.25 -9.70
N ASP A 157 14.70 3.92 -10.56
CA ASP A 157 15.22 5.03 -11.37
C ASP A 157 15.79 6.15 -10.51
N GLN A 158 15.12 6.55 -9.42
CA GLN A 158 15.63 7.53 -8.46
C GLN A 158 16.96 7.09 -7.83
N MET A 159 17.05 5.83 -7.40
CA MET A 159 18.28 5.27 -6.83
C MET A 159 19.41 5.21 -7.84
N LEU A 160 19.12 4.85 -9.10
CA LEU A 160 20.14 4.79 -10.14
C LEU A 160 20.64 6.18 -10.55
N ASP A 161 19.75 7.19 -10.59
CA ASP A 161 20.13 8.58 -10.87
C ASP A 161 21.07 9.13 -9.79
N TRP A 162 20.78 8.84 -8.54
CA TRP A 162 21.65 9.19 -7.41
C TRP A 162 22.92 8.35 -7.39
N GLY A 163 22.80 7.03 -7.46
CA GLY A 163 23.90 6.09 -7.33
C GLY A 163 24.96 6.25 -8.41
N ALA A 164 24.54 6.38 -9.69
CA ALA A 164 25.44 6.56 -10.81
C ALA A 164 26.22 7.89 -10.78
N LYS A 165 25.67 8.93 -10.18
CA LYS A 165 26.37 10.22 -9.96
C LYS A 165 27.35 10.17 -8.79
N THR A 166 27.05 9.36 -7.78
CA THR A 166 27.75 9.39 -6.49
C THR A 166 28.85 8.32 -6.40
N PHE A 167 28.62 7.15 -6.97
CA PHE A 167 29.50 5.97 -6.81
C PHE A 167 30.01 5.46 -8.14
N LYS A 168 31.26 5.00 -8.15
CA LYS A 168 31.89 4.39 -9.33
C LYS A 168 31.72 2.87 -9.36
N ARG A 169 31.53 2.25 -8.19
CA ARG A 169 31.50 0.79 -8.02
C ARG A 169 30.20 0.39 -7.34
N ILE A 170 29.24 -0.01 -8.14
CA ILE A 170 27.89 -0.40 -7.68
C ILE A 170 27.76 -1.91 -7.78
N GLY A 171 27.35 -2.56 -6.70
CA GLY A 171 27.02 -3.97 -6.65
C GLY A 171 25.52 -4.17 -6.37
N LEU A 172 25.03 -5.36 -6.66
CA LEU A 172 23.64 -5.74 -6.45
C LEU A 172 23.56 -7.06 -5.69
N VAL A 173 22.71 -7.12 -4.68
CA VAL A 173 22.22 -8.36 -4.08
C VAL A 173 20.71 -8.42 -4.23
N HIS A 174 20.18 -9.54 -4.74
CA HIS A 174 18.75 -9.70 -4.96
C HIS A 174 18.25 -11.11 -4.61
N SER A 175 16.94 -11.26 -4.39
CA SER A 175 16.36 -12.58 -4.27
C SER A 175 16.11 -13.24 -5.62
N THR A 176 15.97 -14.58 -5.62
CA THR A 176 15.61 -15.36 -6.81
C THR A 176 14.11 -15.40 -7.07
N THR A 177 13.30 -14.60 -6.35
CA THR A 177 11.86 -14.44 -6.57
C THR A 177 11.57 -13.62 -7.83
N GLY A 178 10.30 -13.61 -8.25
CA GLY A 178 9.86 -12.74 -9.35
C GLY A 178 10.18 -11.26 -9.09
N TYR A 179 10.03 -10.80 -7.84
CA TYR A 179 10.40 -9.46 -7.40
C TYR A 179 11.91 -9.18 -7.60
N GLY A 180 12.77 -9.98 -6.98
CA GLY A 180 14.22 -9.74 -7.05
C GLY A 180 14.78 -9.86 -8.47
N ASN A 181 14.28 -10.81 -9.26
CA ASN A 181 14.70 -10.99 -10.65
C ASN A 181 14.26 -9.83 -11.55
N PHE A 182 13.04 -9.31 -11.32
CA PHE A 182 12.56 -8.13 -12.04
C PHE A 182 13.40 -6.89 -11.69
N ALA A 183 13.64 -6.64 -10.42
CA ALA A 183 14.48 -5.54 -9.97
C ALA A 183 15.91 -5.63 -10.54
N ALA A 184 16.51 -6.83 -10.52
CA ALA A 184 17.85 -7.04 -11.06
C ALA A 184 17.94 -6.69 -12.55
N LYS A 185 16.93 -7.05 -13.34
CA LYS A 185 16.83 -6.69 -14.77
C LYS A 185 16.73 -5.18 -14.95
N GLU A 186 15.79 -4.53 -14.27
CA GLU A 186 15.57 -3.07 -14.35
C GLU A 186 16.85 -2.31 -13.94
N ILE A 187 17.54 -2.75 -12.89
CA ILE A 187 18.78 -2.14 -12.41
C ILE A 187 19.90 -2.26 -13.46
N GLN A 188 20.11 -3.45 -14.01
CA GLN A 188 21.14 -3.67 -15.03
C GLN A 188 20.88 -2.82 -16.28
N GLU A 189 19.65 -2.83 -16.79
CA GLU A 189 19.26 -2.01 -17.95
C GLU A 189 19.34 -0.50 -17.65
N GLY A 190 18.90 -0.11 -16.45
CA GLY A 190 18.93 1.29 -16.01
C GLY A 190 20.33 1.85 -15.82
N LEU A 191 21.25 1.08 -15.23
CA LEU A 191 22.66 1.49 -15.09
C LEU A 191 23.37 1.53 -16.44
N LYS A 192 23.12 0.55 -17.32
CA LYS A 192 23.67 0.55 -18.68
C LYS A 192 23.30 1.81 -19.46
N LYS A 193 22.04 2.28 -19.34
CA LYS A 193 21.58 3.55 -19.94
C LYS A 193 22.35 4.76 -19.39
N ARG A 194 22.87 4.67 -18.16
CA ARG A 194 23.65 5.71 -17.47
C ARG A 194 25.17 5.54 -17.65
N GLY A 195 25.60 4.57 -18.49
CA GLY A 195 27.01 4.30 -18.74
C GLY A 195 27.75 3.66 -17.55
N VAL A 196 27.02 3.02 -16.63
CA VAL A 196 27.57 2.34 -15.45
C VAL A 196 27.29 0.85 -15.54
N GLU A 197 28.27 0.03 -15.19
CA GLU A 197 28.11 -1.41 -15.07
C GLU A 197 28.22 -1.85 -13.60
N LEU A 198 27.44 -2.87 -13.23
CA LEU A 198 27.55 -3.49 -11.91
C LEU A 198 28.89 -4.21 -11.78
N VAL A 199 29.60 -3.97 -10.66
CA VAL A 199 30.88 -4.66 -10.39
C VAL A 199 30.68 -6.11 -9.92
N ALA A 200 29.50 -6.41 -9.37
CA ALA A 200 29.05 -7.77 -9.01
C ALA A 200 27.53 -7.82 -8.88
N ILE A 201 26.96 -8.97 -9.22
CA ILE A 201 25.53 -9.28 -9.06
C ILE A 201 25.46 -10.61 -8.32
N GLU A 202 24.80 -10.60 -7.16
CA GLU A 202 24.69 -11.77 -6.31
C GLU A 202 23.21 -12.07 -6.02
N ALA A 203 22.82 -13.33 -6.21
CA ALA A 203 21.48 -13.80 -5.94
C ALA A 203 21.44 -14.73 -4.73
N ALA A 204 20.32 -14.72 -4.03
CA ALA A 204 20.03 -15.66 -2.96
C ALA A 204 18.55 -16.09 -2.98
N ALA A 205 18.27 -17.32 -2.54
CA ALA A 205 16.90 -17.79 -2.44
C ALA A 205 16.14 -17.04 -1.33
N PRO A 206 14.80 -16.88 -1.43
CA PRO A 206 14.00 -16.39 -0.32
C PRO A 206 14.11 -17.37 0.85
N GLY A 207 14.10 -16.84 2.08
CA GLY A 207 14.18 -17.66 3.29
C GLY A 207 15.58 -18.12 3.70
N VAL A 208 16.65 -17.71 3.00
CA VAL A 208 18.02 -17.89 3.53
C VAL A 208 18.18 -17.07 4.81
N ASN A 209 19.06 -17.55 5.70
CA ASN A 209 19.31 -16.89 6.99
C ASN A 209 20.63 -16.11 7.01
N ASP A 210 21.44 -16.22 5.94
CA ASP A 210 22.76 -15.62 5.86
C ASP A 210 23.10 -15.24 4.41
N LEU A 211 23.61 -14.02 4.22
CA LEU A 211 24.12 -13.50 2.94
C LEU A 211 25.65 -13.29 2.97
N THR A 212 26.37 -13.90 3.92
CA THR A 212 27.84 -13.76 4.02
C THR A 212 28.56 -14.06 2.71
N PRO A 213 28.27 -15.18 1.99
CA PRO A 213 28.93 -15.47 0.72
C PRO A 213 28.75 -14.38 -0.35
N GLN A 214 27.53 -13.85 -0.46
CA GLN A 214 27.18 -12.78 -1.40
C GLN A 214 27.89 -11.48 -1.03
N MET A 215 27.85 -11.10 0.24
CA MET A 215 28.48 -9.87 0.72
C MET A 215 30.01 -9.93 0.64
N VAL A 216 30.64 -11.11 0.79
CA VAL A 216 32.08 -11.31 0.56
C VAL A 216 32.45 -11.03 -0.90
N LYS A 217 31.69 -11.55 -1.87
CA LYS A 217 31.92 -11.28 -3.29
C LYS A 217 31.76 -9.81 -3.65
N LEU A 218 30.74 -9.13 -3.09
CA LEU A 218 30.53 -7.69 -3.25
C LEU A 218 31.69 -6.88 -2.67
N ARG A 219 32.23 -7.28 -1.50
CA ARG A 219 33.44 -6.69 -0.89
C ARG A 219 34.65 -6.87 -1.79
N ASP A 220 34.89 -8.08 -2.26
CA ASP A 220 36.05 -8.42 -3.09
C ASP A 220 35.98 -7.73 -4.45
N ALA A 221 34.78 -7.51 -4.97
CA ALA A 221 34.51 -6.64 -6.10
C ALA A 221 34.65 -5.16 -5.78
N LYS A 222 34.92 -4.78 -4.51
CA LYS A 222 35.06 -3.40 -4.03
C LYS A 222 33.85 -2.54 -4.32
N ALA A 223 32.63 -3.07 -4.17
CA ALA A 223 31.41 -2.29 -4.32
C ALA A 223 31.33 -1.21 -3.21
N GLU A 224 31.15 0.04 -3.60
CA GLU A 224 31.00 1.21 -2.70
C GLU A 224 29.52 1.38 -2.31
N LEU A 225 28.61 1.12 -3.25
CA LEU A 225 27.18 1.05 -3.08
C LEU A 225 26.70 -0.38 -3.32
N VAL A 226 25.91 -0.92 -2.40
CA VAL A 226 25.22 -2.21 -2.54
C VAL A 226 23.72 -1.92 -2.67
N LEU A 227 23.17 -2.22 -3.84
CA LEU A 227 21.73 -2.21 -4.06
C LEU A 227 21.15 -3.51 -3.50
N ASN A 228 20.22 -3.39 -2.53
CA ASN A 228 19.59 -4.52 -1.85
C ASN A 228 18.13 -4.69 -2.32
N PHE A 229 17.88 -5.75 -3.08
CA PHE A 229 16.56 -6.18 -3.55
C PHE A 229 16.24 -7.62 -3.13
N HIS A 230 16.62 -7.94 -1.90
CA HIS A 230 16.21 -9.16 -1.20
C HIS A 230 15.11 -8.85 -0.18
N GLU A 231 14.13 -9.73 0.00
CA GLU A 231 12.97 -9.50 0.88
C GLU A 231 13.34 -9.47 2.37
N SER A 232 14.45 -10.11 2.74
CA SER A 232 15.01 -9.99 4.10
C SER A 232 15.96 -8.81 4.15
N PHE A 233 15.40 -7.63 4.37
CA PHE A 233 16.11 -6.34 4.23
C PHE A 233 17.31 -6.20 5.18
N GLU A 234 17.30 -6.87 6.33
CA GLU A 234 18.34 -6.84 7.35
C GLU A 234 19.55 -7.74 7.05
N LEU A 235 19.36 -8.77 6.19
CA LEU A 235 20.41 -9.79 5.98
C LEU A 235 21.73 -9.25 5.42
N PRO A 236 21.77 -8.31 4.48
CA PRO A 236 23.05 -7.75 4.00
C PRO A 236 23.89 -7.11 5.09
N PHE A 237 23.28 -6.55 6.13
CA PHE A 237 23.98 -5.86 7.22
C PHE A 237 24.68 -6.82 8.20
N ARG A 238 24.11 -8.01 8.43
CA ARG A 238 24.59 -8.97 9.44
C ARG A 238 26.05 -9.40 9.26
N PRO A 239 26.55 -9.73 8.05
CA PRO A 239 27.93 -10.13 7.86
C PRO A 239 28.91 -8.94 7.86
N MET A 240 28.49 -7.73 7.58
CA MET A 240 29.37 -6.57 7.35
C MET A 240 30.46 -6.37 8.43
N PRO A 241 30.17 -6.39 9.74
CA PRO A 241 31.18 -6.23 10.75
C PRO A 241 32.23 -7.36 10.73
N ARG A 242 31.79 -8.62 10.52
CA ARG A 242 32.66 -9.79 10.52
C ARG A 242 33.59 -9.88 9.34
N ILE A 243 33.15 -9.35 8.18
CA ILE A 243 33.94 -9.35 6.94
C ILE A 243 34.69 -8.03 6.71
N ASN A 244 34.65 -7.10 7.70
CA ASN A 244 35.23 -5.76 7.61
C ASN A 244 34.83 -5.03 6.31
N TYR A 245 33.53 -4.92 6.05
CA TYR A 245 32.96 -4.29 4.86
C TYR A 245 31.84 -3.33 5.25
N LYS A 246 31.95 -2.06 4.85
CA LYS A 246 30.98 -1.02 5.17
C LYS A 246 30.62 -0.22 3.92
N PRO A 247 29.90 -0.79 2.95
CA PRO A 247 29.38 -0.05 1.80
C PRO A 247 28.21 0.83 2.21
N VAL A 248 27.83 1.78 1.37
CA VAL A 248 26.51 2.36 1.43
C VAL A 248 25.52 1.31 0.93
N VAL A 249 24.39 1.14 1.65
CA VAL A 249 23.31 0.25 1.21
C VAL A 249 22.16 1.11 0.70
N ALA A 250 21.57 0.73 -0.44
CA ALA A 250 20.35 1.34 -0.93
C ALA A 250 19.39 0.26 -1.43
N GLY A 251 18.08 0.52 -1.36
CA GLY A 251 17.08 -0.45 -1.82
C GLY A 251 15.68 0.13 -1.80
N ASN A 252 14.69 -0.74 -1.90
CA ASN A 252 13.31 -0.28 -1.85
C ASN A 252 12.91 0.24 -0.45
N TRP A 253 11.72 0.78 -0.34
CA TRP A 253 11.15 1.35 0.88
C TRP A 253 11.15 0.40 2.08
N GLY A 254 11.30 -0.93 1.87
CA GLY A 254 11.40 -1.92 2.93
C GLY A 254 12.52 -1.64 3.93
N LEU A 255 13.58 -1.00 3.47
CA LEU A 255 14.69 -0.56 4.33
C LEU A 255 14.31 0.55 5.33
N SER A 256 13.13 1.16 5.22
CA SER A 256 12.65 2.18 6.16
C SER A 256 11.92 1.61 7.40
N SER A 257 11.81 0.28 7.52
CA SER A 257 11.14 -0.37 8.64
C SER A 257 11.85 -0.14 9.96
N GLN A 258 11.09 0.22 11.01
CA GLN A 258 11.60 0.30 12.39
C GLN A 258 12.12 -1.06 12.86
N LYS A 259 11.54 -2.15 12.39
CA LYS A 259 12.03 -3.50 12.71
C LYS A 259 13.40 -3.78 12.11
N VAL A 260 13.67 -3.31 10.90
CA VAL A 260 15.03 -3.39 10.32
C VAL A 260 16.01 -2.59 11.17
N LEU A 261 15.65 -1.36 11.58
CA LEU A 261 16.45 -0.57 12.50
C LEU A 261 16.72 -1.29 13.84
N GLU A 262 15.71 -1.93 14.43
CA GLU A 262 15.84 -2.67 15.69
C GLU A 262 16.80 -3.88 15.56
N ILE A 263 16.76 -4.59 14.43
CA ILE A 263 17.60 -5.76 14.18
C ILE A 263 19.04 -5.38 13.85
N VAL A 264 19.19 -4.38 13.00
CA VAL A 264 20.49 -3.96 12.43
C VAL A 264 21.24 -3.03 13.37
N GLY A 265 20.52 -2.19 14.10
CA GLY A 265 21.06 -1.17 14.98
C GLY A 265 21.36 0.15 14.26
N LYS A 266 21.34 1.25 15.02
CA LYS A 266 21.46 2.63 14.49
C LYS A 266 22.76 2.85 13.71
N ASP A 267 23.88 2.35 14.23
CA ASP A 267 25.20 2.60 13.62
C ASP A 267 25.38 1.86 12.27
N ALA A 268 24.75 0.69 12.13
CA ALA A 268 24.86 -0.10 10.92
C ALA A 268 23.90 0.34 9.82
N ILE A 269 22.74 0.90 10.17
CA ILE A 269 21.74 1.37 9.20
C ILE A 269 21.97 2.82 8.78
N GLU A 270 22.76 3.59 9.54
CA GLU A 270 23.02 5.01 9.28
C GLU A 270 23.53 5.22 7.84
N GLY A 271 22.97 6.17 7.11
CA GLY A 271 23.29 6.45 5.71
C GLY A 271 22.65 5.48 4.70
N THR A 272 21.86 4.50 5.14
CA THR A 272 21.12 3.62 4.23
C THR A 272 20.04 4.41 3.50
N VAL A 273 19.98 4.23 2.16
CA VAL A 273 19.09 4.98 1.27
C VAL A 273 17.95 4.08 0.75
N MET A 274 16.74 4.63 0.65
CA MET A 274 15.58 3.88 0.16
C MET A 274 14.57 4.79 -0.54
N GLY A 275 13.68 4.18 -1.35
CA GLY A 275 12.51 4.88 -1.87
C GLY A 275 11.58 5.37 -0.75
N GLN A 276 11.01 6.55 -0.90
CA GLN A 276 10.07 7.17 0.04
C GLN A 276 8.96 7.93 -0.67
N ALA A 277 7.82 8.02 0.01
CA ALA A 277 6.69 8.83 -0.39
C ALA A 277 6.08 9.59 0.81
N LEU A 278 6.73 9.59 1.96
CA LEU A 278 6.30 10.32 3.16
C LEU A 278 7.42 11.25 3.61
N ASP A 279 7.18 12.56 3.51
CA ASP A 279 8.05 13.55 4.18
C ASP A 279 7.55 13.78 5.61
N VAL A 280 8.23 13.18 6.57
CA VAL A 280 7.91 13.24 8.00
C VAL A 280 7.97 14.67 8.58
N ASN A 281 8.54 15.63 7.85
CA ASN A 281 8.66 17.00 8.29
C ASN A 281 7.42 17.87 7.99
N THR A 282 6.51 17.40 7.16
CA THR A 282 5.28 18.13 6.86
C THR A 282 4.38 18.21 8.10
N PRO A 283 3.61 19.31 8.28
CA PRO A 283 2.68 19.42 9.42
C PRO A 283 1.69 18.25 9.49
N ARG A 284 1.18 17.83 8.33
CA ARG A 284 0.20 16.74 8.23
C ARG A 284 0.80 15.38 8.61
N ALA A 285 2.01 15.09 8.16
CA ALA A 285 2.71 13.86 8.54
C ALA A 285 2.99 13.82 10.05
N LYS A 286 3.37 14.95 10.65
CA LYS A 286 3.59 15.04 12.11
C LYS A 286 2.31 14.83 12.91
N GLU A 287 1.19 15.42 12.49
CA GLU A 287 -0.11 15.20 13.11
C GLU A 287 -0.53 13.74 12.99
N PHE A 288 -0.40 13.17 11.79
CA PHE A 288 -0.69 11.77 11.55
C PHE A 288 0.16 10.85 12.42
N ASP A 289 1.47 11.08 12.50
CA ASP A 289 2.39 10.31 13.33
C ASP A 289 1.97 10.33 14.81
N GLN A 290 1.65 11.51 15.37
CA GLN A 290 1.18 11.64 16.74
C GLN A 290 -0.11 10.84 16.99
N ARG A 291 -1.04 10.85 16.05
CA ARG A 291 -2.28 10.09 16.13
C ARG A 291 -2.03 8.58 16.08
N MET A 292 -1.15 8.15 15.18
CA MET A 292 -0.79 6.73 15.05
C MET A 292 -0.03 6.23 16.30
N GLN A 293 0.91 7.02 16.83
CA GLN A 293 1.59 6.69 18.08
C GLN A 293 0.62 6.56 19.25
N LYS A 294 -0.37 7.45 19.35
CA LYS A 294 -1.42 7.38 20.38
C LYS A 294 -2.30 6.13 20.24
N GLU A 295 -2.64 5.75 19.00
CA GLU A 295 -3.57 4.65 18.72
C GLU A 295 -2.90 3.28 18.84
N TYR A 296 -1.67 3.14 18.32
CA TYR A 296 -0.99 1.85 18.14
C TYR A 296 0.31 1.71 18.93
N GLY A 297 0.87 2.81 19.45
CA GLY A 297 2.11 2.79 20.23
C GLY A 297 3.24 2.05 19.51
N LYS A 298 3.79 1.00 20.14
CA LYS A 298 4.89 0.21 19.58
C LYS A 298 4.52 -0.63 18.35
N GLU A 299 3.24 -0.81 18.07
CA GLU A 299 2.76 -1.54 16.87
C GLU A 299 2.75 -0.64 15.62
N TYR A 300 2.89 0.66 15.79
CA TYR A 300 3.09 1.60 14.69
C TYR A 300 4.56 1.59 14.26
N ARG A 301 4.89 0.80 13.25
CA ARG A 301 6.29 0.50 12.89
C ARG A 301 6.72 1.04 11.54
N TRP A 302 5.76 1.44 10.69
CA TRP A 302 6.09 1.79 9.31
C TRP A 302 5.31 2.99 8.80
N PRO A 303 5.72 4.22 9.15
CA PRO A 303 4.97 5.44 8.84
C PRO A 303 4.57 5.60 7.36
N VAL A 304 5.48 5.34 6.42
CA VAL A 304 5.18 5.47 4.99
C VAL A 304 4.14 4.45 4.51
N VAL A 305 4.21 3.21 4.98
CA VAL A 305 3.24 2.17 4.62
C VAL A 305 1.87 2.48 5.19
N THR A 306 1.83 2.90 6.44
CA THR A 306 0.59 3.27 7.14
C THR A 306 -0.06 4.50 6.49
N SER A 307 0.74 5.52 6.09
CA SER A 307 0.21 6.70 5.41
C SER A 307 -0.41 6.36 4.05
N LEU A 308 0.21 5.47 3.29
CA LEU A 308 -0.34 5.03 2.01
C LEU A 308 -1.62 4.20 2.17
N GLY A 309 -1.71 3.37 3.22
CA GLY A 309 -2.94 2.66 3.57
C GLY A 309 -4.07 3.62 3.95
N TYR A 310 -3.75 4.69 4.68
CA TYR A 310 -4.69 5.75 5.03
C TYR A 310 -5.17 6.50 3.77
N ASP A 311 -4.26 6.91 2.89
CA ASP A 311 -4.59 7.65 1.67
C ASP A 311 -5.41 6.80 0.69
N ALA A 312 -5.05 5.51 0.49
CA ALA A 312 -5.83 4.56 -0.30
C ALA A 312 -7.27 4.43 0.20
N ALA A 313 -7.44 4.31 1.52
CA ALA A 313 -8.74 4.21 2.13
C ALA A 313 -9.53 5.53 2.04
N GLN A 314 -8.89 6.70 2.23
CA GLN A 314 -9.53 7.99 2.01
C GLN A 314 -10.12 8.11 0.59
N ILE A 315 -9.34 7.73 -0.42
CA ILE A 315 -9.77 7.73 -1.83
C ILE A 315 -11.01 6.86 -1.99
N VAL A 316 -10.93 5.60 -1.54
CA VAL A 316 -12.02 4.63 -1.66
C VAL A 316 -13.26 5.10 -0.90
N PHE A 317 -13.12 5.54 0.36
CA PHE A 317 -14.26 5.94 1.20
C PHE A 317 -14.93 7.21 0.69
N LYS A 318 -14.15 8.15 0.17
CA LYS A 318 -14.70 9.36 -0.47
C LYS A 318 -15.49 9.00 -1.73
N ALA A 319 -14.98 8.10 -2.58
CA ALA A 319 -15.68 7.62 -3.76
C ALA A 319 -16.99 6.88 -3.39
N VAL A 320 -16.93 5.97 -2.42
CA VAL A 320 -18.10 5.27 -1.88
C VAL A 320 -19.14 6.25 -1.34
N ASN A 321 -18.71 7.28 -0.61
CA ASN A 321 -19.63 8.31 -0.07
C ASN A 321 -20.27 9.17 -1.17
N GLN A 322 -19.55 9.47 -2.25
CA GLN A 322 -20.10 10.19 -3.41
C GLN A 322 -21.17 9.37 -4.13
N VAL A 323 -20.95 8.07 -4.28
CA VAL A 323 -21.89 7.15 -4.95
C VAL A 323 -23.11 6.84 -4.07
N GLY A 324 -22.91 6.68 -2.76
CA GLY A 324 -23.99 6.48 -1.78
C GLY A 324 -24.68 5.11 -1.82
N LYS A 325 -24.19 4.16 -2.64
CA LYS A 325 -24.74 2.81 -2.81
C LYS A 325 -23.68 1.79 -3.19
N ALA A 326 -24.01 0.49 -3.07
CA ALA A 326 -23.15 -0.62 -3.46
C ALA A 326 -23.18 -0.82 -4.98
N ASP A 327 -22.50 0.04 -5.73
CA ASP A 327 -22.43 0.03 -7.19
C ASP A 327 -20.95 0.09 -7.62
N PRO A 328 -20.33 -1.06 -7.93
CA PRO A 328 -18.90 -1.12 -8.24
C PRO A 328 -18.48 -0.27 -9.44
N VAL A 329 -19.34 -0.18 -10.48
CA VAL A 329 -19.05 0.60 -11.68
C VAL A 329 -19.02 2.09 -11.34
N ALA A 330 -20.04 2.58 -10.64
CA ALA A 330 -20.09 3.96 -10.21
C ALA A 330 -18.95 4.30 -9.22
N ILE A 331 -18.59 3.37 -8.33
CA ILE A 331 -17.45 3.54 -7.41
C ILE A 331 -16.13 3.61 -8.19
N ARG A 332 -15.94 2.76 -9.20
CA ARG A 332 -14.78 2.79 -10.10
C ARG A 332 -14.66 4.17 -10.77
N ASP A 333 -15.76 4.66 -11.33
CA ASP A 333 -15.76 5.96 -12.03
C ASP A 333 -15.51 7.11 -11.04
N ALA A 334 -16.06 7.02 -9.83
CA ALA A 334 -15.79 7.99 -8.76
C ALA A 334 -14.33 7.97 -8.31
N ILE A 335 -13.67 6.79 -8.25
CA ILE A 335 -12.24 6.67 -7.94
C ILE A 335 -11.41 7.35 -9.05
N GLU A 336 -11.65 7.06 -10.32
CA GLU A 336 -10.89 7.63 -11.44
C GLU A 336 -10.96 9.16 -11.48
N ASN A 337 -12.12 9.72 -11.10
CA ASN A 337 -12.37 11.16 -11.11
C ASN A 337 -12.19 11.84 -9.75
N ILE A 338 -11.66 11.12 -8.75
CA ILE A 338 -11.51 11.65 -7.39
C ILE A 338 -10.61 12.89 -7.38
N SER A 339 -10.94 13.85 -6.55
CA SER A 339 -10.15 15.06 -6.34
C SER A 339 -10.32 15.61 -4.93
N GLY A 340 -9.44 16.53 -4.54
CA GLY A 340 -9.44 17.11 -3.19
C GLY A 340 -9.11 16.06 -2.12
N ILE A 341 -8.19 15.16 -2.41
CA ILE A 341 -7.61 14.24 -1.42
C ILE A 341 -6.63 15.03 -0.58
N GLU A 342 -6.83 14.96 0.70
CA GLU A 342 -5.90 15.51 1.69
C GLU A 342 -4.99 14.41 2.19
N ALA A 343 -4.03 14.03 1.36
CA ALA A 343 -3.13 12.93 1.63
C ALA A 343 -2.15 13.21 2.77
N VAL A 344 -1.72 12.16 3.45
CA VAL A 344 -0.61 12.19 4.41
C VAL A 344 0.71 11.93 3.70
N SER A 345 0.72 11.00 2.76
CA SER A 345 1.86 10.73 1.88
C SER A 345 1.99 11.80 0.78
N ALA A 346 2.89 11.56 -0.16
CA ALA A 346 3.07 12.41 -1.34
C ALA A 346 1.97 12.23 -2.39
N THR A 347 0.89 11.50 -2.10
CA THR A 347 -0.25 11.33 -3.01
C THR A 347 -0.87 12.67 -3.36
N PRO A 348 -1.01 13.03 -4.65
CA PRO A 348 -1.57 14.32 -5.07
C PRO A 348 -3.08 14.41 -4.78
N ALA A 349 -3.60 15.63 -4.70
CA ALA A 349 -5.01 15.88 -4.45
C ALA A 349 -5.95 15.29 -5.51
N LYS A 350 -5.46 15.08 -6.74
CA LYS A 350 -6.12 14.38 -7.85
C LYS A 350 -5.18 13.28 -8.36
N PRO A 351 -5.24 12.06 -7.80
CA PRO A 351 -4.24 11.04 -8.06
C PRO A 351 -4.38 10.32 -9.40
N PHE A 352 -5.59 10.25 -9.97
CA PHE A 352 -5.86 9.40 -11.13
C PHE A 352 -6.37 10.16 -12.35
N SER A 353 -6.26 9.51 -13.50
CA SER A 353 -6.83 9.95 -14.78
C SER A 353 -7.28 8.71 -15.60
N THR A 354 -7.91 8.94 -16.75
CA THR A 354 -8.31 7.86 -17.68
C THR A 354 -7.13 7.11 -18.31
N THR A 355 -5.91 7.62 -18.18
CA THR A 355 -4.68 7.06 -18.77
C THR A 355 -3.65 6.69 -17.72
N ASP A 356 -3.89 7.02 -16.44
CA ASP A 356 -2.99 6.70 -15.34
C ASP A 356 -3.79 6.38 -14.08
N HIS A 357 -3.60 5.18 -13.56
CA HIS A 357 -4.23 4.67 -12.34
C HIS A 357 -3.24 4.48 -11.19
N GLU A 358 -2.09 5.17 -11.24
CA GLU A 358 -1.13 5.25 -10.14
C GLU A 358 -1.42 6.47 -9.26
N CYS A 359 -1.47 6.30 -7.94
CA CYS A 359 -1.64 7.45 -7.04
C CYS A 359 -0.35 8.24 -6.83
N LEU A 360 0.79 7.64 -7.15
CA LEU A 360 2.11 8.26 -7.06
C LEU A 360 2.82 8.10 -8.40
N ASP A 361 3.30 9.21 -8.93
CA ASP A 361 4.17 9.24 -10.10
C ASP A 361 5.66 9.35 -9.70
N TYR A 362 6.53 9.46 -10.70
CA TYR A 362 7.96 9.61 -10.48
C TYR A 362 8.32 10.86 -9.65
N GLU A 363 7.59 11.96 -9.79
CA GLU A 363 7.84 13.24 -9.11
C GLU A 363 7.42 13.18 -7.63
N ASN A 364 6.48 12.32 -7.29
CA ASN A 364 5.99 12.15 -5.91
C ASN A 364 6.88 11.23 -5.08
N VAL A 365 7.61 10.30 -5.73
CA VAL A 365 8.59 9.44 -5.08
C VAL A 365 9.91 10.19 -4.91
N PHE A 366 10.59 9.97 -3.80
CA PHE A 366 11.90 10.55 -3.54
C PHE A 366 12.78 9.55 -2.77
N LEU A 367 14.07 9.86 -2.64
CA LEU A 367 14.98 9.06 -1.81
C LEU A 367 14.96 9.54 -0.37
N GLY A 368 14.76 8.61 0.55
CA GLY A 368 15.00 8.79 1.98
C GLY A 368 16.36 8.25 2.40
N VAL A 369 16.86 8.73 3.52
CA VAL A 369 18.10 8.27 4.13
C VAL A 369 17.93 8.18 5.65
N TRP A 370 18.42 7.10 6.25
CA TRP A 370 18.50 6.99 7.70
C TRP A 370 19.51 8.00 8.26
N THR A 371 19.05 8.86 9.16
CA THR A 371 19.86 9.87 9.85
C THR A 371 19.45 9.93 11.31
N ASN A 372 20.35 9.57 12.22
CA ASN A 372 20.09 9.57 13.66
C ASN A 372 18.86 8.75 14.08
N GLY A 373 18.55 7.65 13.36
CA GLY A 373 17.42 6.77 13.65
C GLY A 373 16.06 7.23 13.13
N VAL A 374 16.05 8.21 12.22
CA VAL A 374 14.86 8.71 11.51
C VAL A 374 15.14 8.71 10.01
N VAL A 375 14.15 8.36 9.20
CA VAL A 375 14.25 8.48 7.75
C VAL A 375 13.91 9.92 7.35
N THR A 376 14.86 10.61 6.75
CA THR A 376 14.70 11.97 6.24
C THR A 376 14.90 12.01 4.72
N ARG A 377 14.43 13.06 4.06
CA ARG A 377 14.61 13.21 2.61
C ARG A 377 16.10 13.39 2.27
N LEU A 378 16.61 12.51 1.38
CA LEU A 378 17.97 12.65 0.84
C LEU A 378 18.04 13.86 -0.09
N LYS A 379 19.06 14.70 0.10
CA LYS A 379 19.38 15.82 -0.81
C LYS A 379 20.61 15.45 -1.62
N PHE A 380 20.54 15.46 -2.97
CA PHE A 380 21.64 15.11 -3.89
C PHE A 380 21.61 15.91 -5.20
#